data_070abed24f7c516de8abf22c86fb8786
#
_entry.id   070abed24f7c516de8abf22c86fb8786
#
_cell.length_a   1.000
_cell.length_b   1.000
_cell.length_c   1.000
_cell.angle_alpha   90.00
_cell.angle_beta   90.00
_cell.angle_gamma   90.00
#
_symmetry.space_group_name_H-M   'P 1'
#
loop_
_entity.id
_entity.type
_entity.pdbx_description
1 polymer ?
#
loop_
_entity_poly.entity_id
_entity_poly.type
_entity_poly.pdbx_seq_one_letter_code
_entity_poly.pdbx_strand_id
1 'polypeptide(L)'
;DYSSLTMPSETRHYVPKLQALKNIFGNAALMAQLGLPEIINRPYFATVETSRPMDVKTAARLANMRVDEFVALNPSHNRPVMKADTPVVLPAEKVATFQNNLENHDAPLTEWEAYTLKPGEKLDQLAPRFGIPLADLLHANGLQGKVRLGSGATLLVPAGSGSSGLDAIGN
;
A
#
# COMPACT_ATOMS: atom_id res chain seq x y z
N ASP A 1 -33.72 29.18 -20.91
CA ASP A 1 -32.68 30.23 -20.90
C ASP A 1 -32.42 30.68 -19.47
N TYR A 2 -31.19 30.74 -19.01
CA TYR A 2 -30.83 31.12 -17.65
C TYR A 2 -31.25 32.53 -17.26
N SER A 3 -31.39 33.41 -18.25
CA SER A 3 -31.83 34.79 -18.03
C SER A 3 -33.28 34.91 -17.59
N SER A 4 -34.11 33.89 -17.81
CA SER A 4 -35.53 33.86 -17.45
C SER A 4 -35.81 33.34 -16.04
N LEU A 5 -34.80 32.80 -15.35
CA LEU A 5 -34.95 32.25 -14.01
C LEU A 5 -34.78 33.33 -12.93
N THR A 6 -35.73 33.38 -11.99
CA THR A 6 -35.65 34.25 -10.80
C THR A 6 -34.70 33.62 -9.79
N MET A 7 -33.43 34.05 -9.79
CA MET A 7 -32.39 33.54 -8.91
C MET A 7 -31.68 34.70 -8.18
N PRO A 8 -31.09 34.45 -7.01
CA PRO A 8 -30.18 35.41 -6.36
C PRO A 8 -29.09 35.88 -7.32
N SER A 9 -28.64 37.09 -7.21
CA SER A 9 -27.64 37.67 -8.14
C SER A 9 -26.35 36.85 -8.18
N GLU A 10 -25.93 36.32 -7.04
CA GLU A 10 -24.76 35.44 -6.93
C GLU A 10 -24.91 34.19 -7.81
N THR A 11 -26.04 33.51 -7.71
CA THR A 11 -26.36 32.31 -8.51
C THR A 11 -26.45 32.63 -10.02
N ARG A 12 -27.01 33.80 -10.35
CA ARG A 12 -27.16 34.25 -11.74
C ARG A 12 -25.80 34.44 -12.45
N HIS A 13 -24.77 34.83 -11.70
CA HIS A 13 -23.41 35.01 -12.25
C HIS A 13 -22.56 33.73 -12.22
N TYR A 14 -23.04 32.66 -11.59
CA TYR A 14 -22.26 31.43 -11.44
C TYR A 14 -22.04 30.71 -12.78
N VAL A 15 -23.10 30.55 -13.58
CA VAL A 15 -23.02 29.85 -14.89
C VAL A 15 -22.12 30.58 -15.89
N PRO A 16 -22.24 31.92 -16.08
CA PRO A 16 -21.31 32.65 -16.94
C PRO A 16 -19.86 32.54 -16.49
N LYS A 17 -19.57 32.57 -15.18
CA LYS A 17 -18.22 32.38 -14.65
C LYS A 17 -17.67 30.97 -14.95
N LEU A 18 -18.46 29.92 -14.77
CA LEU A 18 -18.07 28.56 -15.13
C LEU A 18 -17.82 28.42 -16.63
N GLN A 19 -18.65 29.05 -17.47
CA GLN A 19 -18.48 29.02 -18.92
C GLN A 19 -17.19 29.76 -19.34
N ALA A 20 -16.86 30.88 -18.69
CA ALA A 20 -15.62 31.61 -18.93
C ALA A 20 -14.41 30.75 -18.56
N LEU A 21 -14.42 30.11 -17.39
CA LEU A 21 -13.36 29.18 -16.97
C LEU A 21 -13.21 28.00 -17.94
N LYS A 22 -14.32 27.39 -18.36
CA LYS A 22 -14.30 26.33 -19.36
C LYS A 22 -13.64 26.80 -20.67
N ASN A 23 -13.95 27.99 -21.15
CA ASN A 23 -13.38 28.55 -22.37
C ASN A 23 -11.87 28.82 -22.20
N ILE A 24 -11.43 29.31 -21.04
CA ILE A 24 -10.02 29.56 -20.75
C ILE A 24 -9.25 28.23 -20.74
N PHE A 25 -9.69 27.26 -19.94
CA PHE A 25 -8.99 25.98 -19.79
C PHE A 25 -9.11 25.07 -21.01
N GLY A 26 -10.12 25.27 -21.86
CA GLY A 26 -10.28 24.56 -23.14
C GLY A 26 -9.46 25.15 -24.28
N ASN A 27 -8.76 26.28 -24.08
CA ASN A 27 -8.02 26.97 -25.13
C ASN A 27 -6.55 27.16 -24.73
N ALA A 28 -5.67 26.28 -25.26
CA ALA A 28 -4.24 26.30 -24.97
C ALA A 28 -3.57 27.65 -25.31
N ALA A 29 -3.98 28.31 -26.41
CA ALA A 29 -3.44 29.59 -26.80
C ALA A 29 -3.81 30.69 -25.80
N LEU A 30 -5.05 30.69 -25.31
CA LEU A 30 -5.50 31.64 -24.30
C LEU A 30 -4.82 31.40 -22.94
N MET A 31 -4.61 30.14 -22.56
CA MET A 31 -3.86 29.79 -21.37
C MET A 31 -2.42 30.30 -21.43
N ALA A 32 -1.75 30.14 -22.57
CA ALA A 32 -0.40 30.64 -22.79
C ALA A 32 -0.33 32.19 -22.71
N GLN A 33 -1.30 32.90 -23.31
CA GLN A 33 -1.40 34.36 -23.24
C GLN A 33 -1.60 34.85 -21.79
N LEU A 34 -2.32 34.12 -20.97
CA LEU A 34 -2.56 34.44 -19.57
C LEU A 34 -1.41 34.02 -18.64
N GLY A 35 -0.35 33.40 -19.20
CA GLY A 35 0.78 32.90 -18.42
C GLY A 35 0.41 31.72 -17.50
N LEU A 36 -0.69 31.02 -17.79
CA LEU A 36 -1.12 29.86 -17.01
C LEU A 36 -0.28 28.64 -17.41
N PRO A 37 0.18 27.84 -16.43
CA PRO A 37 0.91 26.62 -16.74
C PRO A 37 0.00 25.61 -17.45
N GLU A 38 0.58 24.84 -18.36
CA GLU A 38 -0.13 23.71 -18.98
C GLU A 38 -0.46 22.67 -17.91
N ILE A 39 -1.74 22.41 -17.70
CA ILE A 39 -2.19 21.34 -16.80
C ILE A 39 -2.20 20.06 -17.61
N ILE A 40 -1.16 19.26 -17.44
CA ILE A 40 -1.07 17.94 -18.07
C ILE A 40 -2.14 17.02 -17.45
N ASN A 41 -3.15 16.65 -18.24
CA ASN A 41 -4.18 15.70 -17.82
C ASN A 41 -3.62 14.27 -17.90
N ARG A 42 -2.74 13.92 -16.94
CA ARG A 42 -2.21 12.57 -16.76
C ARG A 42 -2.64 12.05 -15.39
N PRO A 43 -2.94 10.76 -15.27
CA PRO A 43 -3.16 10.15 -13.96
C PRO A 43 -1.92 10.40 -13.09
N TYR A 44 -2.13 11.00 -11.92
CA TYR A 44 -1.03 11.21 -10.96
C TYR A 44 -0.65 9.92 -10.23
N PHE A 45 -1.63 9.03 -10.09
CA PHE A 45 -1.47 7.72 -9.48
C PHE A 45 -1.88 6.62 -10.47
N ALA A 46 -1.24 5.48 -10.34
CA ALA A 46 -1.60 4.26 -11.04
C ALA A 46 -1.66 3.10 -10.06
N THR A 47 -2.46 2.10 -10.40
CA THR A 47 -2.59 0.87 -9.62
C THR A 47 -1.80 -0.24 -10.29
N VAL A 48 -0.99 -0.96 -9.51
CA VAL A 48 -0.22 -2.11 -9.96
C VAL A 48 -0.64 -3.32 -9.12
N GLU A 49 -0.85 -4.45 -9.76
CA GLU A 49 -1.09 -5.72 -9.08
C GLU A 49 0.21 -6.54 -9.03
N THR A 50 0.43 -7.21 -7.91
CA THR A 50 1.61 -8.06 -7.72
C THR A 50 1.16 -9.50 -7.53
N SER A 51 1.69 -10.41 -8.35
CA SER A 51 1.33 -11.84 -8.33
C SER A 51 1.91 -12.61 -7.13
N ARG A 52 2.77 -11.99 -6.35
CA ARG A 52 3.45 -12.61 -5.20
C ARG A 52 3.23 -11.76 -3.94
N PRO A 53 3.11 -12.41 -2.77
CA PRO A 53 3.09 -11.67 -1.51
C PRO A 53 4.45 -10.97 -1.31
N MET A 54 4.43 -9.77 -0.73
CA MET A 54 5.65 -9.02 -0.41
C MET A 54 5.47 -8.15 0.82
N ASP A 55 6.58 -7.82 1.47
CA ASP A 55 6.57 -6.89 2.59
C ASP A 55 6.31 -5.46 2.13
N VAL A 56 5.55 -4.71 2.92
CA VAL A 56 5.32 -3.27 2.70
C VAL A 56 6.64 -2.51 2.57
N LYS A 57 7.65 -2.85 3.39
CA LYS A 57 8.99 -2.25 3.33
C LYS A 57 9.69 -2.56 2.00
N THR A 58 9.59 -3.79 1.52
CA THR A 58 10.16 -4.22 0.24
C THR A 58 9.46 -3.51 -0.91
N ALA A 59 8.12 -3.42 -0.90
CA ALA A 59 7.37 -2.71 -1.92
C ALA A 59 7.74 -1.22 -2.00
N ALA A 60 7.84 -0.53 -0.87
CA ALA A 60 8.28 0.87 -0.80
C ALA A 60 9.69 1.03 -1.39
N ARG A 61 10.63 0.14 -1.04
CA ARG A 61 12.00 0.14 -1.58
C ARG A 61 12.02 -0.09 -3.09
N LEU A 62 11.25 -1.04 -3.60
CA LEU A 62 11.14 -1.33 -5.04
C LEU A 62 10.57 -0.14 -5.81
N ALA A 63 9.63 0.61 -5.21
CA ALA A 63 9.08 1.84 -5.77
C ALA A 63 10.01 3.07 -5.61
N ASN A 64 11.17 2.90 -4.97
CA ASN A 64 12.05 4.00 -4.58
C ASN A 64 11.29 5.11 -3.83
N MET A 65 10.53 4.69 -2.80
CA MET A 65 9.71 5.52 -1.93
C MET A 65 10.05 5.28 -0.47
N ARG A 66 9.76 6.28 0.37
CA ARG A 66 9.79 6.09 1.83
C ARG A 66 8.60 5.21 2.24
N VAL A 67 8.78 4.44 3.31
CA VAL A 67 7.74 3.51 3.79
C VAL A 67 6.49 4.28 4.25
N ASP A 68 6.66 5.41 4.92
CA ASP A 68 5.56 6.26 5.37
C ASP A 68 4.74 6.84 4.20
N GLU A 69 5.40 7.28 3.13
CA GLU A 69 4.74 7.76 1.91
C GLU A 69 3.97 6.62 1.21
N PHE A 70 4.59 5.45 1.12
CA PHE A 70 3.95 4.27 0.53
C PHE A 70 2.69 3.86 1.31
N VAL A 71 2.77 3.81 2.65
CA VAL A 71 1.64 3.46 3.51
C VAL A 71 0.53 4.51 3.44
N ALA A 72 0.87 5.80 3.36
CA ALA A 72 -0.11 6.87 3.19
C ALA A 72 -0.94 6.74 1.90
N LEU A 73 -0.32 6.27 0.81
CA LEU A 73 -1.02 5.97 -0.45
C LEU A 73 -1.78 4.63 -0.41
N ASN A 74 -1.38 3.72 0.46
CA ASN A 74 -1.90 2.36 0.55
C ASN A 74 -2.43 2.03 1.95
N PRO A 75 -3.40 2.76 2.49
CA PRO A 75 -3.85 2.58 3.88
C PRO A 75 -4.52 1.22 4.15
N SER A 76 -4.94 0.51 3.11
CA SER A 76 -5.44 -0.86 3.21
C SER A 76 -4.35 -1.87 3.58
N HIS A 77 -3.08 -1.55 3.32
CA HIS A 77 -1.92 -2.39 3.65
C HIS A 77 -1.36 -2.04 5.03
N ASN A 78 -2.15 -2.29 6.06
CA ASN A 78 -1.81 -2.03 7.46
C ASN A 78 -1.09 -3.19 8.16
N ARG A 79 -0.71 -4.25 7.42
CA ARG A 79 0.06 -5.39 7.90
C ARG A 79 1.46 -5.37 7.29
N PRO A 80 2.45 -6.01 7.93
CA PRO A 80 3.81 -6.06 7.38
C PRO A 80 3.89 -6.69 5.99
N VAL A 81 3.02 -7.68 5.72
CA VAL A 81 2.98 -8.42 4.45
C VAL A 81 1.70 -8.11 3.69
N MET A 82 1.85 -7.72 2.45
CA MET A 82 0.78 -7.61 1.46
C MET A 82 0.56 -8.97 0.81
N LYS A 83 -0.70 -9.33 0.60
CA LYS A 83 -1.06 -10.57 -0.09
C LYS A 83 -0.79 -10.43 -1.59
N ALA A 84 -0.62 -11.58 -2.27
CA ALA A 84 -0.66 -11.63 -3.72
C ALA A 84 -2.00 -11.08 -4.26
N ASP A 85 -1.97 -10.61 -5.49
CA ASP A 85 -3.14 -10.10 -6.23
C ASP A 85 -3.88 -8.96 -5.51
N THR A 86 -3.13 -8.19 -4.69
CA THR A 86 -3.66 -7.02 -4.01
C THR A 86 -3.19 -5.76 -4.75
N PRO A 87 -4.10 -4.82 -5.05
CA PRO A 87 -3.74 -3.60 -5.76
C PRO A 87 -2.87 -2.69 -4.91
N VAL A 88 -1.79 -2.20 -5.50
CA VAL A 88 -0.85 -1.24 -4.94
C VAL A 88 -0.96 0.07 -5.69
N VAL A 89 -1.22 1.16 -5.00
CA VAL A 89 -1.29 2.50 -5.57
C VAL A 89 0.09 3.15 -5.49
N LEU A 90 0.59 3.61 -6.63
CA LEU A 90 1.87 4.29 -6.76
C LEU A 90 1.71 5.61 -7.55
N PRO A 91 2.58 6.61 -7.34
CA PRO A 91 2.73 7.69 -8.30
C PRO A 91 3.02 7.13 -9.68
N ALA A 92 2.35 7.64 -10.71
CA ALA A 92 2.47 7.09 -12.08
C ALA A 92 3.92 7.04 -12.58
N GLU A 93 4.74 7.99 -12.18
CA GLU A 93 6.17 8.06 -12.49
C GLU A 93 7.01 6.96 -11.81
N LYS A 94 6.52 6.36 -10.73
CA LYS A 94 7.21 5.29 -9.98
C LYS A 94 6.87 3.89 -10.47
N VAL A 95 5.84 3.73 -11.28
CA VAL A 95 5.37 2.42 -11.75
C VAL A 95 6.45 1.69 -12.53
N ALA A 96 7.07 2.35 -13.52
CA ALA A 96 8.13 1.73 -14.31
C ALA A 96 9.33 1.33 -13.45
N THR A 97 9.72 2.17 -12.49
CA THR A 97 10.80 1.88 -11.55
C THR A 97 10.45 0.66 -10.69
N PHE A 98 9.22 0.62 -10.16
CA PHE A 98 8.75 -0.50 -9.35
C PHE A 98 8.77 -1.82 -10.12
N GLN A 99 8.23 -1.84 -11.35
CA GLN A 99 8.18 -3.04 -12.19
C GLN A 99 9.57 -3.53 -12.55
N ASN A 100 10.46 -2.65 -13.00
CA ASN A 100 11.83 -3.00 -13.34
C ASN A 100 12.60 -3.52 -12.12
N ASN A 101 12.46 -2.88 -10.97
CA ASN A 101 13.11 -3.35 -9.75
C ASN A 101 12.53 -4.69 -9.28
N LEU A 102 11.22 -4.92 -9.46
CA LEU A 102 10.58 -6.19 -9.10
C LEU A 102 11.05 -7.35 -9.99
N GLU A 103 11.19 -7.11 -11.30
CA GLU A 103 11.68 -8.09 -12.27
C GLU A 103 13.13 -8.49 -12.01
N ASN A 104 13.98 -7.55 -11.58
CA ASN A 104 15.40 -7.76 -11.28
C ASN A 104 15.67 -8.08 -9.80
N HIS A 105 14.63 -8.37 -9.02
CA HIS A 105 14.76 -8.65 -7.59
C HIS A 105 14.92 -10.15 -7.33
N ASP A 106 16.14 -10.59 -7.06
CA ASP A 106 16.47 -12.00 -6.81
C ASP A 106 16.27 -12.43 -5.34
N ALA A 107 16.18 -11.47 -4.41
CA ALA A 107 15.99 -11.76 -2.99
C ALA A 107 14.52 -12.11 -2.67
N PRO A 108 14.24 -12.76 -1.54
CA PRO A 108 12.88 -12.97 -1.07
C PRO A 108 12.11 -11.65 -0.94
N LEU A 109 10.87 -11.61 -1.44
CA LEU A 109 10.01 -10.43 -1.36
C LEU A 109 9.39 -10.24 0.03
N THR A 110 9.45 -11.26 0.88
CA THR A 110 8.93 -11.24 2.25
C THR A 110 9.95 -11.82 3.22
N GLU A 111 10.07 -11.18 4.37
CA GLU A 111 10.82 -11.66 5.53
C GLU A 111 9.92 -12.46 6.49
N TRP A 112 8.70 -12.75 6.07
CA TRP A 112 7.71 -13.48 6.86
C TRP A 112 7.37 -14.81 6.20
N GLU A 113 7.16 -15.84 7.02
CA GLU A 113 6.77 -17.19 6.59
C GLU A 113 5.52 -17.69 7.31
N ALA A 114 4.85 -18.66 6.72
CA ALA A 114 3.68 -19.30 7.32
C ALA A 114 4.12 -20.39 8.31
N TYR A 115 3.76 -20.24 9.56
CA TYR A 115 4.00 -21.21 10.63
C TYR A 115 2.69 -21.85 11.10
N THR A 116 2.61 -23.16 11.13
CA THR A 116 1.45 -23.89 11.66
C THR A 116 1.65 -24.20 13.13
N LEU A 117 0.73 -23.70 13.96
CA LEU A 117 0.78 -23.85 15.42
C LEU A 117 0.66 -25.33 15.82
N LYS A 118 1.62 -25.84 16.60
CA LYS A 118 1.61 -27.19 17.11
C LYS A 118 0.67 -27.34 18.31
N PRO A 119 0.20 -28.55 18.62
CA PRO A 119 -0.61 -28.78 19.82
C PRO A 119 0.10 -28.35 21.09
N GLY A 120 -0.57 -27.50 21.90
CA GLY A 120 -0.03 -27.00 23.17
C GLY A 120 0.84 -25.74 23.07
N GLU A 121 1.21 -25.30 21.87
CA GLU A 121 1.94 -24.03 21.70
C GLU A 121 1.05 -22.82 21.96
N LYS A 122 1.60 -21.81 22.60
CA LYS A 122 0.93 -20.53 22.89
C LYS A 122 1.68 -19.38 22.22
N LEU A 123 0.95 -18.34 21.84
CA LEU A 123 1.50 -17.17 21.16
C LEU A 123 2.55 -16.42 22.00
N ASP A 124 2.34 -16.36 23.30
CA ASP A 124 3.26 -15.73 24.27
C ASP A 124 4.62 -16.44 24.36
N GLN A 125 4.65 -17.75 24.07
CA GLN A 125 5.87 -18.56 24.01
C GLN A 125 6.49 -18.53 22.60
N LEU A 126 5.66 -18.37 21.59
CA LEU A 126 6.08 -18.37 20.18
C LEU A 126 6.81 -17.06 19.81
N ALA A 127 6.29 -15.91 20.23
CA ALA A 127 6.86 -14.61 19.88
C ALA A 127 8.34 -14.45 20.29
N PRO A 128 8.78 -14.78 21.54
CA PRO A 128 10.20 -14.75 21.89
C PRO A 128 11.07 -15.72 21.09
N ARG A 129 10.51 -16.89 20.71
CA ARG A 129 11.20 -17.89 19.89
C ARG A 129 11.57 -17.33 18.51
N PHE A 130 10.73 -16.47 17.96
CA PHE A 130 10.98 -15.78 16.69
C PHE A 130 11.64 -14.41 16.87
N GLY A 131 12.04 -14.04 18.08
CA GLY A 131 12.78 -12.82 18.36
C GLY A 131 11.97 -11.54 18.23
N ILE A 132 10.63 -11.61 18.28
CA ILE A 132 9.75 -10.45 18.17
C ILE A 132 8.84 -10.32 19.40
N PRO A 133 8.40 -9.09 19.73
CA PRO A 133 7.36 -8.86 20.73
C PRO A 133 6.04 -9.53 20.36
N LEU A 134 5.29 -10.00 21.37
CA LEU A 134 3.95 -10.59 21.14
C LEU A 134 3.01 -9.62 20.42
N ALA A 135 3.10 -8.32 20.73
CA ALA A 135 2.30 -7.29 20.08
C ALA A 135 2.53 -7.25 18.55
N ASP A 136 3.78 -7.37 18.12
CA ASP A 136 4.15 -7.36 16.70
C ASP A 136 3.68 -8.64 15.99
N LEU A 137 3.79 -9.80 16.68
CA LEU A 137 3.25 -11.06 16.15
C LEU A 137 1.73 -10.98 15.98
N LEU A 138 1.01 -10.45 16.96
CA LEU A 138 -0.44 -10.26 16.87
C LEU A 138 -0.81 -9.30 15.76
N HIS A 139 -0.13 -8.16 15.66
CA HIS A 139 -0.37 -7.15 14.64
C HIS A 139 -0.14 -7.71 13.22
N ALA A 140 0.97 -8.40 12.99
CA ALA A 140 1.28 -9.02 11.69
C ALA A 140 0.19 -10.00 11.24
N ASN A 141 -0.45 -10.69 12.19
CA ASN A 141 -1.53 -11.65 11.93
C ASN A 141 -2.94 -11.03 11.97
N GLY A 142 -3.06 -9.72 12.23
CA GLY A 142 -4.35 -9.05 12.37
C GLY A 142 -5.18 -9.53 13.57
N LEU A 143 -4.50 -9.98 14.61
CA LEU A 143 -5.10 -10.44 15.86
C LEU A 143 -5.09 -9.31 16.89
N GLN A 144 -6.17 -9.17 17.65
CA GLN A 144 -6.29 -8.15 18.69
C GLN A 144 -6.65 -8.78 20.05
N GLY A 145 -6.03 -8.30 21.12
CA GLY A 145 -6.32 -8.74 22.46
C GLY A 145 -5.81 -10.14 22.81
N LYS A 146 -6.43 -10.77 23.82
CA LYS A 146 -6.09 -12.14 24.26
C LYS A 146 -6.76 -13.17 23.35
N VAL A 147 -6.10 -13.52 22.26
CA VAL A 147 -6.59 -14.53 21.30
C VAL A 147 -6.01 -15.90 21.67
N ARG A 148 -6.86 -16.91 21.77
CA ARG A 148 -6.47 -18.32 21.84
C ARG A 148 -6.70 -18.94 20.47
N LEU A 149 -5.62 -19.33 19.83
CA LEU A 149 -5.69 -20.09 18.57
C LEU A 149 -5.62 -21.59 18.88
N GLY A 150 -6.41 -22.35 18.14
CA GLY A 150 -6.35 -23.82 18.20
C GLY A 150 -5.09 -24.35 17.52
N SER A 151 -4.72 -25.58 17.82
CA SER A 151 -3.68 -26.30 17.09
C SER A 151 -4.06 -26.40 15.61
N GLY A 152 -3.07 -26.27 14.72
CA GLY A 152 -3.27 -26.25 13.28
C GLY A 152 -3.58 -24.86 12.70
N ALA A 153 -3.72 -23.81 13.53
CA ALA A 153 -3.83 -22.46 13.03
C ALA A 153 -2.52 -22.00 12.38
N THR A 154 -2.62 -21.37 11.22
CA THR A 154 -1.47 -20.83 10.49
C THR A 154 -1.27 -19.36 10.84
N LEU A 155 -0.04 -19.00 11.17
CA LEU A 155 0.41 -17.65 11.54
C LEU A 155 1.53 -17.19 10.62
N LEU A 156 1.61 -15.88 10.41
CA LEU A 156 2.80 -15.26 9.84
C LEU A 156 3.83 -15.05 10.97
N VAL A 157 5.04 -15.53 10.75
CA VAL A 157 6.19 -15.38 11.66
C VAL A 157 7.39 -14.88 10.86
N PRO A 158 8.38 -14.19 11.48
CA PRO A 158 9.61 -13.80 10.78
C PRO A 158 10.35 -15.04 10.25
N ALA A 159 10.73 -15.00 8.97
CA ALA A 159 11.50 -16.08 8.33
C ALA A 159 12.93 -16.13 8.92
N GLY A 160 13.44 -17.35 9.07
CA GLY A 160 14.85 -17.59 9.44
C GLY A 160 15.18 -17.52 10.92
N SER A 161 14.27 -17.09 11.81
CA SER A 161 14.54 -17.04 13.24
C SER A 161 14.13 -18.29 14.03
N GLY A 162 13.35 -19.18 13.41
CA GLY A 162 12.82 -20.39 14.08
C GLY A 162 13.56 -21.70 13.79
N SER A 163 14.49 -21.74 12.84
CA SER A 163 15.14 -23.00 12.41
C SER A 163 16.51 -23.27 13.06
N SER A 164 17.03 -22.39 13.90
CA SER A 164 18.34 -22.56 14.52
C SER A 164 18.25 -23.22 15.89
N GLY A 165 17.76 -24.46 15.98
CA GLY A 165 17.94 -25.12 17.25
C GLY A 165 17.14 -26.38 17.52
N LEU A 166 17.22 -27.43 16.67
CA LEU A 166 16.84 -28.78 17.12
C LEU A 166 17.39 -29.96 16.26
N ASP A 167 18.31 -29.69 15.30
CA ASP A 167 18.93 -30.81 14.55
C ASP A 167 20.38 -31.10 14.97
N ALA A 168 20.82 -30.72 16.15
CA ALA A 168 22.16 -30.99 16.64
C ALA A 168 22.24 -31.78 17.95
N ILE A 169 21.30 -32.65 18.24
CA ILE A 169 21.48 -33.70 19.27
C ILE A 169 20.83 -34.99 18.76
N GLY A 170 21.55 -35.73 17.98
CA GLY A 170 21.16 -37.07 17.54
C GLY A 170 22.34 -37.84 16.98
N ASN A 171 23.26 -38.23 17.85
CA ASN A 171 24.05 -39.46 17.72
C ASN A 171 24.57 -39.86 19.08
#